data_e807f47d3fcf672952cd687ec8b26e9c
#
_entry.id   e807f47d3fcf672952cd687ec8b26e9c
#
_cell.length_a   1.000
_cell.length_b   1.000
_cell.length_c   1.000
_cell.angle_alpha   90.00
_cell.angle_beta   90.00
_cell.angle_gamma   90.00
#
_symmetry.space_group_name_H-M   'P 1'
#
loop_
_entity.id
_entity.type
_entity.pdbx_description
1 polymer ?
#
loop_
_entity_poly.entity_id
_entity_poly.type
_entity_poly.pdbx_seq_one_letter_code
_entity_poly.pdbx_strand_id
1 'polypeptide(L)'
;MIDQPPLDGDGYWFEDIDGDGAQELLSVDNRFLYAFDSYAGSLAPLRIAKLRNGSIEDVTDESAMRKRLIQDLAGAEYEAKVRPDLWHENGFLAGWVANKIRLGEGDAAWAKVAGNMKEDTGFGPQVCTSGQKIEDCPADNLKPIPVLKGLASFLKENGYGPLPAAAEALTH
;
A
#
# COMPACT_ATOMS: atom_id res chain seq x y z
N MET A 1 -27.62 4.63 3.59
CA MET A 1 -26.73 3.83 4.46
C MET A 1 -25.52 3.53 3.60
N ILE A 2 -24.35 4.03 3.95
CA ILE A 2 -23.13 3.78 3.18
C ILE A 2 -22.68 2.39 3.62
N ASP A 3 -22.75 1.44 2.70
CA ASP A 3 -22.31 0.05 2.92
C ASP A 3 -20.78 0.04 2.79
N GLN A 4 -20.10 0.34 3.88
CA GLN A 4 -18.64 0.24 3.95
C GLN A 4 -18.29 -1.14 4.49
N PRO A 5 -17.34 -1.86 3.89
CA PRO A 5 -16.86 -3.11 4.47
C PRO A 5 -16.32 -2.86 5.88
N PRO A 6 -16.43 -3.86 6.78
CA PRO A 6 -15.87 -3.72 8.12
C PRO A 6 -14.39 -3.35 8.01
N LEU A 7 -13.98 -2.35 8.80
CA LEU A 7 -12.59 -1.93 8.86
C LEU A 7 -11.80 -2.93 9.66
N ASP A 8 -10.86 -3.52 8.98
CA ASP A 8 -9.69 -4.11 9.59
C ASP A 8 -8.62 -3.01 9.66
N GLY A 9 -7.83 -2.93 10.72
CA GLY A 9 -6.82 -1.89 10.89
C GLY A 9 -7.18 -0.82 11.92
N ASP A 10 -6.52 0.34 11.84
CA ASP A 10 -6.58 1.41 12.85
C ASP A 10 -7.91 2.21 12.87
N GLY A 11 -8.87 1.81 12.04
CA GLY A 11 -10.17 2.47 11.97
C GLY A 11 -10.16 3.78 11.16
N TYR A 12 -11.08 4.69 11.52
CA TYR A 12 -11.21 6.01 10.90
C TYR A 12 -10.94 7.11 11.91
N TRP A 13 -10.37 8.22 11.42
CA TRP A 13 -10.32 9.47 12.17
C TRP A 13 -10.60 10.65 11.25
N PHE A 14 -10.79 11.84 11.82
CA PHE A 14 -11.15 13.04 11.10
C PHE A 14 -10.13 14.15 11.37
N GLU A 15 -9.75 14.89 10.33
CA GLU A 15 -8.79 15.98 10.40
C GLU A 15 -9.13 17.02 9.32
N ASP A 16 -9.11 18.31 9.63
CA ASP A 16 -9.17 19.39 8.64
C ASP A 16 -7.77 19.64 8.10
N ILE A 17 -7.41 18.95 7.01
CA ILE A 17 -6.04 18.91 6.49
C ILE A 17 -5.73 20.18 5.67
N ASP A 18 -6.69 20.65 4.87
CA ASP A 18 -6.49 21.79 3.98
C ASP A 18 -6.96 23.12 4.57
N GLY A 19 -7.57 23.12 5.76
CA GLY A 19 -7.98 24.32 6.51
C GLY A 19 -9.25 24.96 5.92
N ASP A 20 -10.07 24.23 5.18
CA ASP A 20 -11.30 24.75 4.60
C ASP A 20 -12.51 24.72 5.57
N GLY A 21 -12.31 24.16 6.77
CA GLY A 21 -13.30 24.02 7.83
C GLY A 21 -14.18 22.76 7.71
N ALA A 22 -14.02 21.97 6.66
CA ALA A 22 -14.56 20.62 6.56
C ALA A 22 -13.51 19.60 7.01
N GLN A 23 -13.95 18.48 7.56
CA GLN A 23 -13.03 17.43 7.98
C GLN A 23 -12.90 16.36 6.90
N GLU A 24 -11.68 15.98 6.59
CA GLU A 24 -11.38 14.79 5.83
C GLU A 24 -11.51 13.54 6.70
N LEU A 25 -11.95 12.46 6.08
CA LEU A 25 -11.98 11.12 6.64
C LEU A 25 -10.65 10.43 6.30
N LEU A 26 -9.88 10.09 7.32
CA LEU A 26 -8.62 9.39 7.17
C LEU A 26 -8.79 7.92 7.54
N SER A 27 -8.12 7.06 6.81
CA SER A 27 -8.03 5.62 7.04
C SER A 27 -6.71 5.12 6.47
N VAL A 28 -6.47 3.82 6.54
CA VAL A 28 -5.33 3.20 5.86
C VAL A 28 -5.81 2.30 4.72
N ASP A 29 -4.93 2.01 3.78
CA ASP A 29 -5.23 1.08 2.69
C ASP A 29 -5.08 -0.36 3.16
N ASN A 30 -6.17 -0.94 3.64
CA ASN A 30 -6.22 -2.28 4.21
C ASN A 30 -5.77 -3.40 3.25
N ARG A 31 -5.70 -3.11 1.94
CA ARG A 31 -5.21 -4.08 0.94
C ARG A 31 -3.75 -4.48 1.16
N PHE A 32 -2.96 -3.65 1.87
CA PHE A 32 -1.57 -3.95 2.23
C PHE A 32 -1.45 -4.90 3.42
N LEU A 33 -2.48 -4.98 4.26
CA LEU A 33 -2.48 -5.87 5.42
C LEU A 33 -2.49 -7.32 4.96
N TYR A 34 -1.58 -8.12 5.47
CA TYR A 34 -1.36 -9.53 5.10
C TYR A 34 -0.94 -9.80 3.65
N ALA A 35 -0.78 -8.77 2.79
CA ALA A 35 -0.45 -8.99 1.39
C ALA A 35 0.99 -9.47 1.17
N PHE A 36 1.93 -8.96 1.97
CA PHE A 36 3.38 -9.23 1.83
C PHE A 36 4.03 -9.66 3.14
N ASP A 37 3.30 -9.55 4.26
CA ASP A 37 3.76 -9.92 5.59
C ASP A 37 2.55 -10.16 6.52
N SER A 38 2.83 -10.50 7.79
CA SER A 38 1.83 -10.49 8.85
C SER A 38 1.25 -9.10 9.07
N TYR A 39 0.12 -8.99 9.76
CA TYR A 39 -0.48 -7.70 10.14
C TYR A 39 0.55 -6.76 10.79
N ALA A 40 1.31 -7.27 11.77
CA ALA A 40 2.29 -6.48 12.51
C ALA A 40 3.53 -6.07 11.69
N GLY A 41 3.85 -6.79 10.61
CA GLY A 41 4.93 -6.47 9.68
C GLY A 41 4.48 -5.61 8.49
N SER A 42 3.18 -5.30 8.39
CA SER A 42 2.62 -4.54 7.28
C SER A 42 2.55 -3.04 7.58
N LEU A 43 2.98 -2.23 6.63
CA LEU A 43 2.71 -0.78 6.58
C LEU A 43 1.57 -0.54 5.58
N ALA A 44 0.43 -0.07 6.06
CA ALA A 44 -0.69 0.29 5.20
C ALA A 44 -0.66 1.81 4.91
N PRO A 45 -0.54 2.23 3.64
CA PRO A 45 -0.51 3.64 3.26
C PRO A 45 -1.77 4.40 3.68
N LEU A 46 -1.61 5.66 4.07
CA LEU A 46 -2.71 6.55 4.40
C LEU A 46 -3.66 6.73 3.20
N ARG A 47 -4.96 6.73 3.49
CA ARG A 47 -6.03 7.12 2.57
C ARG A 47 -6.81 8.29 3.15
N ILE A 48 -7.13 9.24 2.29
CA ILE A 48 -7.85 10.47 2.66
C ILE A 48 -9.08 10.59 1.76
N ALA A 49 -10.23 10.78 2.37
CA ALA A 49 -11.48 10.98 1.63
C ALA A 49 -12.23 12.22 2.13
N LYS A 50 -12.97 12.86 1.24
CA LYS A 50 -13.86 13.98 1.52
C LYS A 50 -15.31 13.62 1.24
N LEU A 51 -16.23 14.18 2.03
CA LEU A 51 -17.65 14.18 1.70
C LEU A 51 -17.92 15.32 0.72
N ARG A 52 -18.20 14.97 -0.54
CA ARG A 52 -18.56 15.93 -1.61
C ARG A 52 -19.90 15.56 -2.20
N ASN A 53 -20.83 16.50 -2.24
CA ASN A 53 -22.17 16.30 -2.85
C ASN A 53 -22.92 15.06 -2.32
N GLY A 54 -22.73 14.69 -1.05
CA GLY A 54 -23.35 13.52 -0.44
C GLY A 54 -22.65 12.18 -0.72
N SER A 55 -21.50 12.19 -1.41
CA SER A 55 -20.68 11.02 -1.69
C SER A 55 -19.31 11.14 -1.01
N ILE A 56 -18.76 10.02 -0.57
CA ILE A 56 -17.38 9.93 -0.09
C ILE A 56 -16.47 9.73 -1.30
N GLU A 57 -15.56 10.66 -1.52
CA GLU A 57 -14.61 10.66 -2.63
C GLU A 57 -13.18 10.51 -2.10
N ASP A 58 -12.40 9.63 -2.71
CA ASP A 58 -10.96 9.52 -2.42
C ASP A 58 -10.24 10.75 -2.97
N VAL A 59 -9.59 11.50 -2.08
CA VAL A 59 -8.84 12.72 -2.41
C VAL A 59 -7.37 12.59 -2.05
N THR A 60 -6.91 11.38 -1.75
CA THR A 60 -5.57 11.09 -1.24
C THR A 60 -4.47 11.74 -2.09
N ASP A 61 -4.60 11.67 -3.41
CA ASP A 61 -3.57 12.15 -4.35
C ASP A 61 -3.76 13.62 -4.77
N GLU A 62 -4.75 14.33 -4.19
CA GLU A 62 -4.90 15.77 -4.42
C GLU A 62 -3.74 16.55 -3.79
N SER A 63 -3.33 17.63 -4.46
CA SER A 63 -2.18 18.43 -4.03
C SER A 63 -2.31 19.01 -2.62
N ALA A 64 -3.53 19.30 -2.17
CA ALA A 64 -3.81 19.77 -0.82
C ALA A 64 -3.44 18.74 0.27
N MET A 65 -3.55 17.44 -0.04
CA MET A 65 -3.27 16.35 0.89
C MET A 65 -1.77 16.00 0.98
N ARG A 66 -0.96 16.46 0.03
CA ARG A 66 0.46 16.10 -0.09
C ARG A 66 1.27 16.31 1.18
N LYS A 67 1.04 17.41 1.90
CA LYS A 67 1.76 17.70 3.16
C LYS A 67 1.47 16.64 4.21
N ARG A 68 0.23 16.19 4.30
CA ARG A 68 -0.18 15.16 5.26
C ARG A 68 0.42 13.80 4.92
N LEU A 69 0.48 13.44 3.63
CA LEU A 69 1.17 12.22 3.16
C LEU A 69 2.66 12.23 3.48
N ILE A 70 3.34 13.38 3.32
CA ILE A 70 4.76 13.53 3.69
C ILE A 70 4.95 13.33 5.19
N GLN A 71 4.06 13.87 6.02
CA GLN A 71 4.13 13.70 7.48
C GLN A 71 3.93 12.25 7.90
N ASP A 72 2.98 11.55 7.27
CA ASP A 72 2.71 10.14 7.52
C ASP A 72 3.93 9.28 7.17
N LEU A 73 4.48 9.47 5.98
CA LEU A 73 5.70 8.78 5.55
C LEU A 73 6.89 9.06 6.47
N ALA A 74 7.06 10.31 6.91
CA ALA A 74 8.13 10.68 7.84
C ALA A 74 7.99 9.95 9.19
N GLY A 75 6.75 9.71 9.65
CA GLY A 75 6.46 8.89 10.83
C GLY A 75 6.93 7.45 10.65
N ALA A 76 6.59 6.83 9.53
CA ALA A 76 7.01 5.47 9.20
C ALA A 76 8.55 5.36 9.06
N GLU A 77 9.20 6.33 8.42
CA GLU A 77 10.66 6.37 8.29
C GLU A 77 11.36 6.60 9.65
N TYR A 78 10.75 7.37 10.54
CA TYR A 78 11.25 7.53 11.91
C TYR A 78 11.15 6.22 12.70
N GLU A 79 10.02 5.51 12.58
CA GLU A 79 9.87 4.20 13.21
C GLU A 79 10.94 3.22 12.70
N ALA A 80 11.17 3.16 11.40
CA ALA A 80 12.22 2.32 10.81
C ALA A 80 13.65 2.75 11.18
N LYS A 81 13.85 4.00 11.62
CA LYS A 81 15.12 4.45 12.21
C LYS A 81 15.31 3.90 13.62
N VAL A 82 14.23 3.84 14.40
CA VAL A 82 14.23 3.28 15.77
C VAL A 82 14.25 1.76 15.76
N ARG A 83 13.59 1.17 14.77
CA ARG A 83 13.48 -0.28 14.52
C ARG A 83 14.03 -0.62 13.13
N PRO A 84 15.37 -0.76 12.98
CA PRO A 84 15.97 -0.99 11.66
C PRO A 84 15.61 -2.34 11.02
N ASP A 85 15.11 -3.29 11.78
CA ASP A 85 14.56 -4.57 11.32
C ASP A 85 13.39 -4.38 10.33
N LEU A 86 12.62 -3.31 10.45
CA LEU A 86 11.53 -3.00 9.52
C LEU A 86 12.00 -2.90 8.05
N TRP A 87 13.25 -2.51 7.80
CA TRP A 87 13.81 -2.50 6.45
C TRP A 87 14.03 -3.90 5.85
N HIS A 88 13.71 -4.96 6.60
CA HIS A 88 13.76 -6.36 6.17
C HIS A 88 12.40 -7.05 6.24
N GLU A 89 11.32 -6.31 6.55
CA GLU A 89 9.95 -6.78 6.54
C GLU A 89 9.29 -6.41 5.20
N ASN A 90 8.80 -7.42 4.47
CA ASN A 90 8.24 -7.22 3.14
C ASN A 90 7.00 -6.33 3.16
N GLY A 91 6.15 -6.45 4.18
CA GLY A 91 4.95 -5.64 4.32
C GLY A 91 5.26 -4.17 4.59
N PHE A 92 6.28 -3.87 5.40
CA PHE A 92 6.75 -2.50 5.59
C PHE A 92 7.31 -1.90 4.29
N LEU A 93 8.16 -2.65 3.59
CA LEU A 93 8.75 -2.22 2.32
C LEU A 93 7.69 -1.95 1.24
N ALA A 94 6.67 -2.79 1.16
CA ALA A 94 5.56 -2.63 0.21
C ALA A 94 4.78 -1.31 0.45
N GLY A 95 4.38 -1.04 1.69
CA GLY A 95 3.69 0.20 2.04
C GLY A 95 4.57 1.44 1.90
N TRP A 96 5.84 1.33 2.29
CA TRP A 96 6.79 2.44 2.17
C TRP A 96 7.02 2.85 0.71
N VAL A 97 7.25 1.88 -0.20
CA VAL A 97 7.44 2.19 -1.63
C VAL A 97 6.17 2.75 -2.28
N ALA A 98 4.99 2.29 -1.86
CA ALA A 98 3.72 2.83 -2.33
C ALA A 98 3.59 4.33 -2.00
N ASN A 99 3.92 4.73 -0.77
CA ASN A 99 3.94 6.13 -0.36
C ASN A 99 4.99 6.94 -1.14
N LYS A 100 6.18 6.39 -1.37
CA LYS A 100 7.24 7.04 -2.18
C LYS A 100 6.81 7.26 -3.62
N ILE A 101 6.12 6.30 -4.25
CA ILE A 101 5.57 6.42 -5.60
C ILE A 101 4.56 7.56 -5.66
N ARG A 102 3.60 7.63 -4.73
CA ARG A 102 2.64 8.75 -4.63
C ARG A 102 3.31 10.11 -4.53
N LEU A 103 4.45 10.18 -3.87
CA LEU A 103 5.20 11.42 -3.70
C LEU A 103 6.15 11.74 -4.87
N GLY A 104 6.23 10.88 -5.89
CA GLY A 104 7.13 11.04 -7.04
C GLY A 104 8.57 10.65 -6.77
N GLU A 105 8.83 9.88 -5.71
CA GLU A 105 10.15 9.43 -5.27
C GLU A 105 10.36 7.92 -5.51
N GLY A 106 9.60 7.34 -6.44
CA GLY A 106 9.51 5.90 -6.64
C GLY A 106 10.80 5.23 -7.11
N ASP A 107 11.62 5.86 -7.97
CA ASP A 107 12.79 5.20 -8.57
C ASP A 107 13.83 4.76 -7.54
N ALA A 108 14.24 5.68 -6.65
CA ALA A 108 15.19 5.37 -5.58
C ALA A 108 14.61 4.40 -4.55
N ALA A 109 13.31 4.54 -4.26
CA ALA A 109 12.60 3.67 -3.32
C ALA A 109 12.50 2.24 -3.87
N TRP A 110 12.19 2.08 -5.15
CA TRP A 110 12.13 0.76 -5.79
C TRP A 110 13.47 0.04 -5.75
N ALA A 111 14.57 0.73 -6.03
CA ALA A 111 15.91 0.14 -5.93
C ALA A 111 16.22 -0.39 -4.52
N LYS A 112 15.81 0.35 -3.48
CA LYS A 112 15.96 -0.11 -2.08
C LYS A 112 15.10 -1.33 -1.80
N VAL A 113 13.85 -1.34 -2.23
CA VAL A 113 12.94 -2.48 -2.06
C VAL A 113 13.48 -3.73 -2.77
N ALA A 114 13.92 -3.59 -4.02
CA ALA A 114 14.49 -4.68 -4.79
C ALA A 114 15.74 -5.32 -4.14
N GLY A 115 16.50 -4.55 -3.37
CA GLY A 115 17.67 -5.05 -2.64
C GLY A 115 17.38 -5.63 -1.26
N ASN A 116 16.16 -5.50 -0.73
CA ASN A 116 15.85 -5.89 0.67
C ASN A 116 14.65 -6.83 0.82
N MET A 117 13.73 -6.89 -0.15
CA MET A 117 12.62 -7.85 -0.10
C MET A 117 13.12 -9.28 -0.19
N LYS A 118 12.48 -10.15 0.58
CA LYS A 118 12.80 -11.58 0.69
C LYS A 118 11.75 -12.40 -0.05
N GLU A 119 12.19 -13.43 -0.75
CA GLU A 119 11.33 -14.51 -1.21
C GLU A 119 10.98 -15.46 -0.07
N ASP A 120 9.95 -16.27 -0.23
CA ASP A 120 9.60 -17.40 0.67
C ASP A 120 9.35 -17.02 2.15
N THR A 121 8.72 -15.88 2.40
CA THR A 121 8.36 -15.47 3.77
C THR A 121 7.08 -16.14 4.29
N GLY A 122 6.42 -16.96 3.47
CA GLY A 122 5.09 -17.51 3.75
C GLY A 122 3.94 -16.55 3.46
N PHE A 123 4.26 -15.30 3.15
CA PHE A 123 3.36 -14.27 2.67
C PHE A 123 3.79 -13.84 1.26
N GLY A 124 2.86 -13.32 0.52
CA GLY A 124 3.17 -12.77 -0.79
C GLY A 124 2.21 -13.20 -1.87
N PRO A 125 2.37 -12.62 -3.06
CA PRO A 125 1.45 -12.82 -4.15
C PRO A 125 1.53 -14.23 -4.73
N GLN A 126 0.37 -14.75 -5.08
CA GLN A 126 0.19 -16.06 -5.69
C GLN A 126 -0.57 -15.94 -7.00
N VAL A 127 -0.46 -16.94 -7.83
CA VAL A 127 -1.24 -17.08 -9.05
C VAL A 127 -1.94 -18.43 -9.05
N CYS A 128 -3.17 -18.44 -9.54
CA CYS A 128 -3.90 -19.70 -9.78
C CYS A 128 -3.52 -20.29 -11.15
N THR A 129 -2.84 -21.42 -11.16
CA THR A 129 -2.40 -22.06 -12.40
C THR A 129 -3.56 -22.65 -13.23
N SER A 130 -4.76 -22.80 -12.66
CA SER A 130 -5.97 -23.18 -13.37
C SER A 130 -6.72 -22.01 -14.00
N GLY A 131 -6.23 -20.77 -13.87
CA GLY A 131 -6.85 -19.57 -14.41
C GLY A 131 -8.10 -19.08 -13.67
N GLN A 132 -8.39 -19.63 -12.50
CA GLN A 132 -9.46 -19.18 -11.62
C GLN A 132 -8.99 -17.97 -10.79
N LYS A 133 -9.94 -17.26 -10.17
CA LYS A 133 -9.61 -16.24 -9.19
C LYS A 133 -8.91 -16.88 -7.98
N ILE A 134 -8.07 -16.12 -7.29
CA ILE A 134 -7.30 -16.62 -6.13
C ILE A 134 -8.22 -17.17 -5.04
N GLU A 135 -9.33 -16.51 -4.75
CA GLU A 135 -10.33 -16.91 -3.77
C GLU A 135 -11.02 -18.25 -4.05
N ASP A 136 -11.11 -18.62 -5.36
CA ASP A 136 -11.73 -19.87 -5.83
C ASP A 136 -10.70 -20.93 -6.23
N CYS A 137 -9.41 -20.64 -6.04
CA CYS A 137 -8.34 -21.50 -6.51
C CYS A 137 -8.10 -22.69 -5.58
N PRO A 138 -8.11 -23.93 -6.09
CA PRO A 138 -7.67 -25.08 -5.31
C PRO A 138 -6.24 -24.89 -4.79
N ALA A 139 -5.99 -25.26 -3.54
CA ALA A 139 -4.69 -25.05 -2.88
C ALA A 139 -3.50 -25.61 -3.68
N ASP A 140 -3.68 -26.77 -4.33
CA ASP A 140 -2.64 -27.40 -5.15
C ASP A 140 -2.28 -26.61 -6.41
N ASN A 141 -3.18 -25.71 -6.85
CA ASN A 141 -3.01 -24.85 -8.02
C ASN A 141 -2.53 -23.43 -7.66
N LEU A 142 -2.43 -23.11 -6.40
CA LEU A 142 -1.81 -21.86 -5.95
C LEU A 142 -0.30 -21.98 -6.03
N LYS A 143 0.33 -21.07 -6.76
CA LYS A 143 1.78 -21.00 -6.89
C LYS A 143 2.29 -19.61 -6.54
N PRO A 144 3.34 -19.50 -5.73
CA PRO A 144 3.97 -18.22 -5.48
C PRO A 144 4.56 -17.64 -6.78
N ILE A 145 4.53 -16.34 -6.91
CA ILE A 145 5.24 -15.61 -7.95
C ILE A 145 6.36 -14.79 -7.30
N PRO A 146 7.43 -14.43 -8.04
CA PRO A 146 8.51 -13.62 -7.49
C PRO A 146 7.97 -12.38 -6.79
N VAL A 147 8.41 -12.11 -5.58
CA VAL A 147 7.84 -11.09 -4.68
C VAL A 147 7.81 -9.71 -5.34
N LEU A 148 8.87 -9.32 -6.05
CA LEU A 148 8.94 -8.02 -6.73
C LEU A 148 7.97 -7.93 -7.91
N LYS A 149 7.77 -9.03 -8.65
CA LYS A 149 6.76 -9.08 -9.72
C LYS A 149 5.36 -8.91 -9.13
N GLY A 150 5.09 -9.61 -8.05
CA GLY A 150 3.81 -9.50 -7.36
C GLY A 150 3.58 -8.10 -6.78
N LEU A 151 4.59 -7.48 -6.19
CA LEU A 151 4.51 -6.11 -5.69
C LEU A 151 4.22 -5.11 -6.82
N ALA A 152 4.93 -5.22 -7.95
CA ALA A 152 4.71 -4.34 -9.09
C ALA A 152 3.27 -4.45 -9.63
N SER A 153 2.78 -5.69 -9.81
CA SER A 153 1.39 -5.94 -10.24
C SER A 153 0.38 -5.41 -9.23
N PHE A 154 0.59 -5.68 -7.94
CA PHE A 154 -0.26 -5.21 -6.85
C PHE A 154 -0.37 -3.68 -6.82
N LEU A 155 0.75 -2.97 -6.91
CA LEU A 155 0.77 -1.51 -6.92
C LEU A 155 0.01 -0.95 -8.13
N LYS A 156 0.24 -1.51 -9.33
CA LYS A 156 -0.43 -1.11 -10.57
C LYS A 156 -1.95 -1.31 -10.50
N GLU A 157 -2.39 -2.50 -10.10
CA GLU A 157 -3.79 -2.87 -9.98
C GLU A 157 -4.55 -2.04 -8.95
N ASN A 158 -3.84 -1.57 -7.91
CA ASN A 158 -4.40 -0.77 -6.83
C ASN A 158 -4.24 0.75 -7.01
N GLY A 159 -3.81 1.19 -8.19
CA GLY A 159 -3.78 2.60 -8.57
C GLY A 159 -2.57 3.39 -8.06
N TYR A 160 -1.52 2.70 -7.61
CA TYR A 160 -0.25 3.33 -7.25
C TYR A 160 0.60 3.53 -8.50
N GLY A 161 0.62 4.75 -9.02
CA GLY A 161 1.37 5.05 -10.25
C GLY A 161 1.59 6.54 -10.48
N PRO A 162 2.41 6.89 -11.49
CA PRO A 162 3.14 5.97 -12.39
C PRO A 162 4.22 5.17 -11.67
N LEU A 163 4.36 3.88 -12.03
CA LEU A 163 5.41 3.04 -11.46
C LEU A 163 6.80 3.42 -11.99
N PRO A 164 7.86 3.22 -11.20
CA PRO A 164 9.24 3.25 -11.71
C PRO A 164 9.42 2.31 -12.92
N ALA A 165 10.23 2.68 -13.88
CA ALA A 165 10.45 1.89 -15.09
C ALA A 165 10.87 0.44 -14.79
N ALA A 166 11.70 0.23 -13.77
CA ALA A 166 12.13 -1.11 -13.34
C ALA A 166 10.98 -1.94 -12.73
N ALA A 167 9.99 -1.29 -12.08
CA ALA A 167 8.80 -1.96 -11.59
C ALA A 167 7.82 -2.26 -12.74
N GLU A 168 7.59 -1.29 -13.63
CA GLU A 168 6.70 -1.44 -14.77
C GLU A 168 7.12 -2.61 -15.66
N ALA A 169 8.43 -2.82 -15.87
CA ALA A 169 8.98 -3.93 -16.65
C ALA A 169 8.60 -5.31 -16.07
N LEU A 170 8.25 -5.41 -14.79
CA LEU A 170 7.88 -6.67 -14.14
C LEU A 170 6.37 -6.99 -14.28
N THR A 171 5.55 -6.04 -14.73
CA THR A 171 4.09 -6.22 -14.83
C THR A 171 3.64 -6.92 -16.13
N HIS A 172 4.58 -7.36 -16.95
CA HIS A 172 4.35 -8.02 -18.24
C HIS A 172 4.69 -9.51 -18.23
#